data_21ba3115866911298bfb98ec9046232b
#
_entry.id   21ba3115866911298bfb98ec9046232b
#
_cell.length_a   1.000
_cell.length_b   1.000
_cell.length_c   1.000
_cell.angle_alpha   90.00
_cell.angle_beta   90.00
_cell.angle_gamma   90.00
#
_symmetry.space_group_name_H-M   'P 1'
#
loop_
_entity.id
_entity.type
_entity.pdbx_description
1 polymer ?
#
loop_
_entity_poly.entity_id
_entity_poly.type
_entity_poly.pdbx_seq_one_letter_code
_entity_poly.pdbx_strand_id
1 'polypeptide(L)'
;MILAKKGDFYSRDWTGQYQSSPLVVVKPSSTLEVSKVVKACYQHRVPIVPISGNTGLSGGTSANNSVVISLERLNKIKDIKISSRIAVVQAGVILSDLHKALEDLPLVFPLTFGAKGSTMIGGCLSTNAGGSNVLKYGNTRALCMGLEVV
;
A
#
# COMPACT_ATOMS: atom_id res chain seq x y z
N MET A 1 13.99 -7.24 8.88
CA MET A 1 12.80 -6.51 9.39
C MET A 1 13.28 -5.38 10.31
N ILE A 2 12.72 -4.18 10.19
CA ILE A 2 13.05 -3.02 11.03
C ILE A 2 11.86 -2.71 11.92
N LEU A 3 12.11 -2.49 13.22
CA LEU A 3 11.15 -1.89 14.13
C LEU A 3 11.26 -0.37 14.00
N ALA A 4 10.15 0.31 13.74
CA ALA A 4 10.13 1.76 13.65
C ALA A 4 9.63 2.38 14.95
N LYS A 5 10.10 3.60 15.22
CA LYS A 5 9.51 4.41 16.30
C LYS A 5 8.06 4.72 15.96
N LYS A 6 7.22 4.71 16.99
CA LYS A 6 5.87 5.26 16.91
C LYS A 6 6.01 6.75 16.60
N GLY A 7 5.55 7.17 15.45
CA GLY A 7 5.53 8.57 15.04
C GLY A 7 4.12 8.96 14.61
N ASP A 8 3.86 10.23 14.48
CA ASP A 8 2.53 10.76 14.12
C ASP A 8 1.96 10.13 12.87
N PHE A 9 2.82 9.78 11.89
CA PHE A 9 2.41 9.09 10.65
C PHE A 9 1.67 7.76 10.89
N TYR A 10 2.01 7.02 11.95
CA TYR A 10 1.40 5.73 12.26
C TYR A 10 0.33 5.80 13.36
N SER A 11 0.18 6.95 13.96
CA SER A 11 -0.75 7.18 15.08
C SER A 11 -1.93 8.08 14.69
N ARG A 12 -1.91 8.66 13.50
CA ARG A 12 -2.90 9.62 13.04
C ARG A 12 -3.17 9.42 11.55
N ASP A 13 -4.43 9.46 11.16
CA ASP A 13 -4.81 9.44 9.75
C ASP A 13 -4.57 10.80 9.06
N TRP A 14 -4.76 10.85 7.75
CA TRP A 14 -4.60 12.08 6.98
C TRP A 14 -5.51 13.22 7.45
N THR A 15 -6.73 12.91 7.89
CA THR A 15 -7.70 13.92 8.33
C THR A 15 -7.39 14.47 9.71
N GLY A 16 -6.61 13.75 10.51
CA GLY A 16 -6.37 14.02 11.91
C GLY A 16 -7.54 13.72 12.84
N GLN A 17 -8.65 13.21 12.31
CA GLN A 17 -9.83 12.85 13.10
C GLN A 17 -9.65 11.52 13.84
N TYR A 18 -8.90 10.59 13.24
CA TYR A 18 -8.65 9.28 13.82
C TYR A 18 -7.23 9.23 14.39
N GLN A 19 -7.15 9.19 15.71
CA GLN A 19 -5.89 8.99 16.43
C GLN A 19 -5.85 7.58 17.01
N SER A 20 -4.67 6.96 17.04
CA SER A 20 -4.49 5.61 17.52
C SER A 20 -3.13 5.42 18.18
N SER A 21 -3.04 4.37 19.00
CA SER A 21 -1.79 3.99 19.67
C SER A 21 -1.42 2.55 19.31
N PRO A 22 -0.62 2.35 18.26
CA PRO A 22 -0.15 1.01 17.90
C PRO A 22 0.77 0.44 18.98
N LEU A 23 0.76 -0.88 19.15
CA LEU A 23 1.70 -1.59 20.02
C LEU A 23 3.12 -1.44 19.49
N VAL A 24 3.29 -1.71 18.21
CA VAL A 24 4.57 -1.65 17.51
C VAL A 24 4.36 -1.40 16.02
N VAL A 25 5.33 -0.77 15.38
CA VAL A 25 5.38 -0.60 13.93
C VAL A 25 6.52 -1.45 13.37
N VAL A 26 6.21 -2.34 12.43
CA VAL A 26 7.20 -3.17 11.73
C VAL A 26 7.25 -2.79 10.26
N LYS A 27 8.45 -2.81 9.67
CA LYS A 27 8.71 -2.46 8.27
C LYS A 27 9.37 -3.65 7.56
N PRO A 28 8.60 -4.63 7.10
CA PRO A 28 9.14 -5.75 6.34
C PRO A 28 9.64 -5.30 4.96
N SER A 29 10.65 -6.00 4.43
CA SER A 29 11.23 -5.76 3.11
C SER A 29 11.00 -6.91 2.12
N SER A 30 10.30 -7.95 2.55
CA SER A 30 9.95 -9.11 1.72
C SER A 30 8.62 -9.73 2.16
N THR A 31 7.98 -10.47 1.24
CA THR A 31 6.78 -11.26 1.52
C THR A 31 7.02 -12.26 2.66
N LEU A 32 8.20 -12.86 2.70
CA LEU A 32 8.57 -13.80 3.78
C LEU A 32 8.59 -13.10 5.15
N GLU A 33 9.10 -11.87 5.24
CA GLU A 33 9.07 -11.09 6.48
C GLU A 33 7.63 -10.72 6.88
N VAL A 34 6.78 -10.34 5.91
CA VAL A 34 5.35 -10.11 6.16
C VAL A 34 4.70 -11.37 6.73
N SER A 35 4.92 -12.53 6.09
CA SER A 35 4.36 -13.81 6.52
C SER A 35 4.79 -14.18 7.96
N LYS A 36 6.05 -13.96 8.33
CA LYS A 36 6.53 -14.19 9.70
C LYS A 36 5.81 -13.30 10.72
N VAL A 37 5.61 -12.03 10.40
CA VAL A 37 4.88 -11.09 11.28
C VAL A 37 3.42 -11.51 11.42
N VAL A 38 2.75 -11.79 10.30
CA VAL A 38 1.34 -12.22 10.30
C VAL A 38 1.17 -13.49 11.11
N LYS A 39 2.04 -14.49 10.91
CA LYS A 39 2.01 -15.75 11.67
C LYS A 39 2.17 -15.52 13.17
N ALA A 40 3.13 -14.68 13.59
CA ALA A 40 3.34 -14.36 15.01
C ALA A 40 2.11 -13.66 15.60
N CYS A 41 1.57 -12.65 14.92
CA CYS A 41 0.36 -11.95 15.37
C CYS A 41 -0.85 -12.89 15.47
N TYR A 42 -1.02 -13.78 14.50
CA TYR A 42 -2.09 -14.79 14.50
C TYR A 42 -1.96 -15.73 15.73
N GLN A 43 -0.77 -16.25 15.97
CA GLN A 43 -0.50 -17.15 17.12
C GLN A 43 -0.81 -16.49 18.47
N HIS A 44 -0.52 -15.19 18.59
CA HIS A 44 -0.75 -14.44 19.83
C HIS A 44 -2.08 -13.66 19.83
N ARG A 45 -2.91 -13.84 18.81
CA ARG A 45 -4.21 -13.16 18.65
C ARG A 45 -4.10 -11.63 18.74
N VAL A 46 -3.03 -11.06 18.17
CA VAL A 46 -2.81 -9.62 18.12
C VAL A 46 -3.35 -9.07 16.78
N PRO A 47 -4.20 -8.06 16.81
CA PRO A 47 -4.70 -7.44 15.58
C PRO A 47 -3.58 -6.82 14.75
N ILE A 48 -3.75 -6.81 13.42
CA ILE A 48 -2.81 -6.24 12.46
C ILE A 48 -3.51 -5.13 11.68
N VAL A 49 -2.80 -4.02 11.49
CA VAL A 49 -3.24 -2.93 10.60
C VAL A 49 -2.13 -2.66 9.58
N PRO A 50 -2.31 -3.02 8.30
CA PRO A 50 -1.37 -2.64 7.25
C PRO A 50 -1.52 -1.14 6.95
N ILE A 51 -0.38 -0.45 6.86
CA ILE A 51 -0.32 0.96 6.47
C ILE A 51 0.59 1.11 5.25
N SER A 52 0.05 1.71 4.20
CA SER A 52 0.74 2.13 2.99
C SER A 52 1.08 3.63 3.06
N GLY A 53 0.62 4.43 2.09
CA GLY A 53 0.82 5.88 2.06
C GLY A 53 0.00 6.69 3.05
N ASN A 54 -0.85 6.06 3.84
CA ASN A 54 -1.72 6.67 4.86
C ASN A 54 -2.54 7.87 4.34
N THR A 55 -3.01 7.79 3.10
CA THR A 55 -3.78 8.84 2.41
C THR A 55 -5.29 8.65 2.49
N GLY A 56 -5.75 7.60 3.17
CA GLY A 56 -7.17 7.29 3.35
C GLY A 56 -7.85 8.27 4.31
N LEU A 57 -9.14 8.52 4.09
CA LEU A 57 -9.92 9.52 4.83
C LEU A 57 -10.99 8.90 5.76
N SER A 58 -11.05 7.56 5.83
CA SER A 58 -12.15 6.85 6.53
C SER A 58 -11.67 6.10 7.78
N GLY A 59 -10.51 6.45 8.33
CA GLY A 59 -9.97 5.84 9.54
C GLY A 59 -9.50 4.39 9.40
N GLY A 60 -9.36 3.86 8.17
CA GLY A 60 -8.99 2.47 7.91
C GLY A 60 -7.56 2.09 8.37
N THR A 61 -6.75 3.07 8.73
CA THR A 61 -5.39 2.88 9.27
C THR A 61 -5.32 3.10 10.78
N SER A 62 -6.45 3.26 11.47
CA SER A 62 -6.48 3.40 12.93
C SER A 62 -6.08 2.09 13.62
N ALA A 63 -5.00 2.12 14.39
CA ALA A 63 -4.30 0.94 14.88
C ALA A 63 -4.17 0.93 16.42
N ASN A 64 -5.29 0.92 17.13
CA ASN A 64 -5.27 0.78 18.58
C ASN A 64 -4.96 -0.67 19.00
N ASN A 65 -3.99 -0.83 19.92
CA ASN A 65 -3.59 -2.13 20.45
C ASN A 65 -3.26 -3.17 19.36
N SER A 66 -2.72 -2.72 18.24
CA SER A 66 -2.46 -3.52 17.03
C SER A 66 -1.00 -3.42 16.62
N VAL A 67 -0.53 -4.40 15.88
CA VAL A 67 0.74 -4.33 15.16
C VAL A 67 0.51 -3.62 13.82
N VAL A 68 1.21 -2.52 13.60
CA VAL A 68 1.23 -1.86 12.28
C VAL A 68 2.26 -2.53 11.40
N ILE A 69 1.85 -2.93 10.20
CA ILE A 69 2.77 -3.37 9.13
C ILE A 69 2.88 -2.26 8.09
N SER A 70 4.00 -1.54 8.09
CA SER A 70 4.29 -0.53 7.07
C SER A 70 4.81 -1.19 5.80
N LEU A 71 4.23 -0.86 4.66
CA LEU A 71 4.60 -1.43 3.36
C LEU A 71 5.69 -0.63 2.63
N GLU A 72 6.20 0.44 3.22
CA GLU A 72 7.11 1.39 2.57
C GLU A 72 8.41 0.76 2.02
N ARG A 73 8.86 -0.38 2.58
CA ARG A 73 10.07 -1.10 2.12
C ARG A 73 9.77 -2.16 1.06
N LEU A 74 8.51 -2.40 0.75
CA LEU A 74 8.06 -3.24 -0.36
C LEU A 74 7.82 -2.35 -1.59
N ASN A 75 8.83 -1.66 -2.07
CA ASN A 75 8.74 -0.55 -3.02
C ASN A 75 9.40 -0.80 -4.38
N LYS A 76 9.61 -2.07 -4.74
CA LYS A 76 10.27 -2.39 -6.02
C LYS A 76 9.25 -2.58 -7.13
N ILE A 77 9.50 -1.95 -8.28
CA ILE A 77 8.93 -2.35 -9.57
C ILE A 77 9.77 -3.53 -10.05
N LYS A 78 9.18 -4.74 -10.03
CA LYS A 78 9.90 -5.98 -10.33
C LYS A 78 10.08 -6.21 -11.83
N ASP A 79 9.05 -5.88 -12.63
CA ASP A 79 9.03 -6.11 -14.06
C ASP A 79 7.97 -5.25 -14.75
N ILE A 80 8.22 -4.85 -16.00
CA ILE A 80 7.25 -4.18 -16.89
C ILE A 80 7.25 -4.92 -18.23
N LYS A 81 6.20 -5.73 -18.44
CA LYS A 81 6.01 -6.54 -19.63
C LYS A 81 5.21 -5.74 -20.68
N ILE A 82 5.90 -5.10 -21.60
CA ILE A 82 5.28 -4.22 -22.62
C ILE A 82 4.28 -4.99 -23.49
N SER A 83 4.65 -6.18 -23.97
CA SER A 83 3.80 -7.00 -24.84
C SER A 83 2.47 -7.42 -24.19
N SER A 84 2.52 -7.76 -22.91
CA SER A 84 1.34 -8.16 -22.13
C SER A 84 0.65 -6.98 -21.43
N ARG A 85 1.24 -5.79 -21.46
CA ARG A 85 0.78 -4.59 -20.75
C ARG A 85 0.62 -4.83 -19.23
N ILE A 86 1.58 -5.54 -18.64
CA ILE A 86 1.56 -5.90 -17.20
C ILE A 86 2.77 -5.28 -16.52
N ALA A 87 2.54 -4.57 -15.41
CA ALA A 87 3.58 -4.20 -14.46
C ALA A 87 3.48 -5.09 -13.21
N VAL A 88 4.60 -5.71 -12.81
CA VAL A 88 4.72 -6.47 -11.57
C VAL A 88 5.40 -5.59 -10.53
N VAL A 89 4.64 -5.19 -9.53
CA VAL A 89 5.08 -4.21 -8.53
C VAL A 89 4.82 -4.70 -7.12
N GLN A 90 5.63 -4.29 -6.17
CA GLN A 90 5.36 -4.51 -4.75
C GLN A 90 4.32 -3.54 -4.22
N ALA A 91 3.63 -3.90 -3.15
CA ALA A 91 2.50 -3.16 -2.59
C ALA A 91 2.82 -1.72 -2.12
N GLY A 92 4.08 -1.47 -1.75
CA GLY A 92 4.58 -0.16 -1.30
C GLY A 92 5.13 0.73 -2.42
N VAL A 93 5.00 0.34 -3.69
CA VAL A 93 5.35 1.22 -4.82
C VAL A 93 4.42 2.43 -4.83
N ILE A 94 4.98 3.63 -4.87
CA ILE A 94 4.22 4.87 -4.94
C ILE A 94 3.64 5.04 -6.35
N LEU A 95 2.40 5.50 -6.45
CA LEU A 95 1.70 5.62 -7.73
C LEU A 95 2.44 6.53 -8.72
N SER A 96 3.01 7.65 -8.27
CA SER A 96 3.82 8.52 -9.13
C SER A 96 5.11 7.85 -9.64
N ASP A 97 5.71 6.96 -8.85
CA ASP A 97 6.92 6.24 -9.27
C ASP A 97 6.59 5.21 -10.35
N LEU A 98 5.43 4.56 -10.26
CA LEU A 98 4.94 3.70 -11.34
C LEU A 98 4.67 4.52 -12.60
N HIS A 99 4.03 5.68 -12.51
CA HIS A 99 3.81 6.56 -13.67
C HIS A 99 5.13 6.95 -14.32
N LYS A 100 6.12 7.38 -13.51
CA LYS A 100 7.45 7.74 -14.00
C LYS A 100 8.16 6.58 -14.69
N ALA A 101 8.03 5.36 -14.17
CA ALA A 101 8.62 4.17 -14.80
C ALA A 101 7.97 3.80 -16.15
N LEU A 102 6.78 4.31 -16.42
CA LEU A 102 6.04 4.10 -17.67
C LEU A 102 6.19 5.27 -18.67
N GLU A 103 6.82 6.39 -18.27
CA GLU A 103 6.80 7.64 -19.03
C GLU A 103 7.37 7.51 -20.46
N ASP A 104 8.44 6.73 -20.60
CA ASP A 104 9.10 6.50 -21.90
C ASP A 104 8.57 5.23 -22.63
N LEU A 105 7.51 4.60 -22.11
CA LEU A 105 6.93 3.39 -22.66
C LEU A 105 5.57 3.67 -23.29
N PRO A 106 5.13 2.90 -24.29
CA PRO A 106 3.80 3.02 -24.88
C PRO A 106 2.70 2.45 -23.97
N LEU A 107 2.79 2.75 -22.68
CA LEU A 107 1.94 2.22 -21.62
C LEU A 107 1.50 3.33 -20.67
N VAL A 108 0.30 3.18 -20.11
CA VAL A 108 -0.21 4.05 -19.06
C VAL A 108 -0.88 3.22 -17.97
N PHE A 109 -0.62 3.54 -16.70
CA PHE A 109 -1.45 3.08 -15.60
C PHE A 109 -2.48 4.19 -15.31
N PRO A 110 -3.77 3.98 -15.64
CA PRO A 110 -4.74 5.07 -15.77
C PRO A 110 -5.28 5.62 -14.44
N LEU A 111 -4.84 5.10 -13.31
CA LEU A 111 -5.22 5.62 -12.00
C LEU A 111 -4.49 6.95 -11.73
N THR A 112 -5.24 8.03 -11.49
CA THR A 112 -4.66 9.32 -11.12
C THR A 112 -5.61 10.13 -10.24
N PHE A 113 -5.07 10.73 -9.18
CA PHE A 113 -5.77 11.61 -8.24
C PHE A 113 -4.75 12.43 -7.43
N GLY A 114 -5.21 13.40 -6.64
CA GLY A 114 -4.34 14.37 -5.95
C GLY A 114 -3.23 13.78 -5.09
N ALA A 115 -3.48 12.68 -4.38
CA ALA A 115 -2.52 12.04 -3.49
C ALA A 115 -1.51 11.10 -4.20
N LYS A 116 -1.42 11.11 -5.54
CA LYS A 116 -0.56 10.19 -6.32
C LYS A 116 0.91 10.17 -5.88
N GLY A 117 1.40 11.25 -5.29
CA GLY A 117 2.79 11.39 -4.84
C GLY A 117 3.13 10.67 -3.51
N SER A 118 2.11 10.19 -2.79
CA SER A 118 2.31 9.49 -1.51
C SER A 118 1.51 8.20 -1.38
N THR A 119 0.48 8.01 -2.20
CA THR A 119 -0.31 6.79 -2.18
C THR A 119 0.48 5.61 -2.76
N MET A 120 0.28 4.42 -2.19
CA MET A 120 0.94 3.19 -2.62
C MET A 120 -0.04 2.23 -3.27
N ILE A 121 0.44 1.44 -4.23
CA ILE A 121 -0.39 0.54 -5.06
C ILE A 121 -1.19 -0.46 -4.21
N GLY A 122 -0.60 -1.02 -3.16
CA GLY A 122 -1.32 -1.94 -2.26
C GLY A 122 -2.52 -1.28 -1.56
N GLY A 123 -2.37 -0.02 -1.14
CA GLY A 123 -3.47 0.76 -0.58
C GLY A 123 -4.56 1.05 -1.60
N CYS A 124 -4.19 1.40 -2.84
CA CYS A 124 -5.14 1.61 -3.93
C CYS A 124 -5.96 0.35 -4.22
N LEU A 125 -5.34 -0.82 -4.22
CA LEU A 125 -6.03 -2.11 -4.42
C LEU A 125 -6.94 -2.45 -3.26
N SER A 126 -6.47 -2.28 -2.02
CA SER A 126 -7.24 -2.61 -0.80
C SER A 126 -8.53 -1.81 -0.70
N THR A 127 -8.49 -0.53 -1.05
CA THR A 127 -9.64 0.38 -0.98
C THR A 127 -10.42 0.48 -2.29
N ASN A 128 -9.97 -0.21 -3.35
CA ASN A 128 -10.50 -0.08 -4.70
C ASN A 128 -10.52 1.38 -5.17
N ALA A 129 -9.40 2.07 -5.02
CA ALA A 129 -9.29 3.49 -5.30
C ALA A 129 -9.73 3.83 -6.73
N GLY A 130 -10.51 4.88 -6.86
CA GLY A 130 -10.86 5.50 -8.12
C GLY A 130 -10.10 6.81 -8.33
N GLY A 131 -10.14 7.33 -9.53
CA GLY A 131 -9.50 8.59 -9.90
C GLY A 131 -10.23 9.27 -11.05
N SER A 132 -9.63 10.30 -11.65
CA SER A 132 -10.26 11.07 -12.73
C SER A 132 -10.64 10.24 -13.97
N ASN A 133 -9.97 9.12 -14.19
CA ASN A 133 -10.16 8.29 -15.38
C ASN A 133 -11.11 7.10 -15.15
N VAL A 134 -11.79 7.04 -14.02
CA VAL A 134 -12.61 5.88 -13.60
C VAL A 134 -13.75 5.55 -14.57
N LEU A 135 -14.33 6.56 -15.19
CA LEU A 135 -15.43 6.36 -16.15
C LEU A 135 -14.99 5.53 -17.36
N LYS A 136 -13.73 5.66 -17.78
CA LYS A 136 -13.20 4.93 -18.94
C LYS A 136 -12.53 3.62 -18.55
N TYR A 137 -11.78 3.59 -17.45
CA TYR A 137 -10.88 2.48 -17.13
C TYR A 137 -11.30 1.68 -15.90
N GLY A 138 -12.33 2.12 -15.19
CA GLY A 138 -12.75 1.51 -13.92
C GLY A 138 -11.85 1.89 -12.74
N ASN A 139 -12.14 1.29 -11.59
CA ASN A 139 -11.37 1.44 -10.37
C ASN A 139 -10.13 0.53 -10.38
N THR A 140 -9.24 0.73 -9.41
CA THR A 140 -7.94 0.03 -9.33
C THR A 140 -8.04 -1.49 -9.40
N ARG A 141 -9.05 -2.12 -8.77
CA ARG A 141 -9.23 -3.58 -8.81
C ARG A 141 -9.50 -4.13 -10.20
N ALA A 142 -10.19 -3.37 -11.06
CA ALA A 142 -10.43 -3.76 -12.45
C ALA A 142 -9.14 -3.84 -13.27
N LEU A 143 -8.08 -3.20 -12.82
CA LEU A 143 -6.76 -3.19 -13.46
C LEU A 143 -5.81 -4.25 -12.88
N CYS A 144 -6.25 -5.00 -11.87
CA CYS A 144 -5.43 -6.00 -11.19
C CYS A 144 -5.54 -7.36 -11.87
N MET A 145 -4.43 -7.87 -12.39
CA MET A 145 -4.37 -9.17 -13.07
C MET A 145 -4.00 -10.32 -12.14
N GLY A 146 -3.41 -10.04 -11.00
CA GLY A 146 -3.03 -11.05 -10.01
C GLY A 146 -2.42 -10.43 -8.77
N LEU A 147 -2.40 -11.21 -7.68
CA LEU A 147 -1.91 -10.79 -6.37
C LEU A 147 -1.05 -11.89 -5.74
N GLU A 148 -0.01 -11.47 -5.04
CA GLU A 148 0.66 -12.26 -4.02
C GLU A 148 0.11 -11.80 -2.66
N VAL A 149 -0.46 -12.73 -1.88
CA VAL A 149 -1.14 -12.43 -0.60
C VAL A 149 -0.54 -13.23 0.53
N VAL A 150 -0.57 -12.67 1.74
CA VAL A 150 -0.18 -13.31 2.99
C VAL A 150 -1.37 -13.37 3.93
#